data_576d141423ab475774dd6f6571e4b8fd
#
_entry.id   576d141423ab475774dd6f6571e4b8fd
#
_cell.length_a   1.000
_cell.length_b   1.000
_cell.length_c   1.000
_cell.angle_alpha   90.00
_cell.angle_beta   90.00
_cell.angle_gamma   90.00
#
_symmetry.space_group_name_H-M   'P 1'
#
loop_
_entity.id
_entity.type
_entity.pdbx_description
1 polymer ?
#
loop_
_entity_poly.entity_id
_entity_poly.type
_entity_poly.pdbx_seq_one_letter_code
_entity_poly.pdbx_strand_id
1 'polypeptide(L)'
;MSNIVNKVVKFATLGLVDDITGSEAAGEAAQQAANVQTQAADAGIEDQRRQFDLTRGDLEARIQGGNRAFSGQEALLGLSGEAVQDQAYSQLQESAGQRFLRDRQQKALLRNQSAIGGLGGGNVRTALQEQAMGFAQQDIENQFGRLGQLAGQGQNAAGTSGQFGAQSAGNIANLQANRGSAQATGLLGPAQANAAATG
;
A
#
# COMPACT_ATOMS: atom_id res chain seq x y z
N MET A 1 8.65 -24.06 -5.28
CA MET A 1 7.28 -24.49 -4.89
C MET A 1 6.81 -25.79 -5.57
N SER A 2 7.32 -26.19 -6.72
CA SER A 2 6.89 -27.39 -7.46
C SER A 2 7.20 -28.75 -6.77
N ASN A 3 8.24 -28.83 -5.95
CA ASN A 3 8.70 -30.12 -5.41
C ASN A 3 7.91 -30.63 -4.19
N ILE A 4 7.30 -29.75 -3.40
CA ILE A 4 6.56 -30.17 -2.19
C ILE A 4 5.16 -30.64 -2.58
N VAL A 5 4.48 -29.92 -3.48
CA VAL A 5 3.15 -30.29 -3.98
C VAL A 5 3.21 -31.62 -4.74
N ASN A 6 4.25 -31.85 -5.56
CA ASN A 6 4.43 -33.12 -6.27
C ASN A 6 4.74 -34.29 -5.33
N LYS A 7 5.37 -34.05 -4.17
CA LYS A 7 5.59 -35.13 -3.18
C LYS A 7 4.29 -35.51 -2.46
N VAL A 8 3.46 -34.53 -2.10
CA VAL A 8 2.17 -34.80 -1.44
C VAL A 8 1.21 -35.54 -2.38
N VAL A 9 1.14 -35.12 -3.67
CA VAL A 9 0.29 -35.78 -4.67
C VAL A 9 0.80 -37.22 -4.99
N LYS A 10 2.10 -37.44 -5.01
CA LYS A 10 2.64 -38.80 -5.22
C LYS A 10 2.36 -39.76 -4.05
N PHE A 11 2.30 -39.26 -2.82
CA PHE A 11 1.93 -40.08 -1.67
C PHE A 11 0.44 -40.49 -1.69
N ALA A 12 -0.43 -39.62 -2.18
CA ALA A 12 -1.88 -39.93 -2.29
C ALA A 12 -2.23 -40.87 -3.45
N THR A 13 -1.37 -40.98 -4.49
CA THR A 13 -1.66 -41.76 -5.70
C THR A 13 -0.88 -43.08 -5.80
N LEU A 14 0.08 -43.31 -4.93
CA LEU A 14 0.86 -44.53 -4.91
C LEU A 14 0.19 -45.59 -4.03
N GLY A 15 -1.03 -46.05 -4.32
CA GLY A 15 -1.55 -47.40 -3.96
C GLY A 15 -0.99 -48.13 -2.74
N LEU A 16 -0.35 -47.44 -1.78
CA LEU A 16 0.24 -48.02 -0.57
C LEU A 16 -0.79 -48.33 0.52
N VAL A 17 -2.08 -48.21 0.17
CA VAL A 17 -3.17 -48.48 1.13
C VAL A 17 -3.50 -49.96 1.20
N ASP A 18 -3.07 -50.76 0.22
CA ASP A 18 -3.43 -52.19 0.16
C ASP A 18 -2.56 -53.14 1.00
N ASP A 19 -1.43 -52.65 1.55
CA ASP A 19 -0.49 -53.57 2.28
C ASP A 19 -0.26 -53.18 3.75
N ILE A 20 -1.06 -52.21 4.31
CA ILE A 20 -0.97 -51.80 5.71
C ILE A 20 -1.95 -52.64 6.54
N THR A 21 -1.59 -53.87 6.82
CA THR A 21 -2.39 -54.79 7.64
C THR A 21 -2.16 -54.64 9.16
N GLY A 22 -1.55 -53.55 9.63
CA GLY A 22 -1.30 -53.28 11.03
C GLY A 22 -1.85 -51.94 11.49
N SER A 23 -2.56 -51.90 12.60
CA SER A 23 -3.08 -50.70 13.24
C SER A 23 -1.98 -49.65 13.54
N GLU A 24 -0.76 -50.09 13.82
CA GLU A 24 0.41 -49.24 14.08
C GLU A 24 0.87 -48.51 12.82
N ALA A 25 0.95 -49.17 11.68
CA ALA A 25 1.37 -48.56 10.42
C ALA A 25 0.33 -47.51 9.92
N ALA A 26 -0.97 -47.74 10.14
CA ALA A 26 -2.00 -46.76 9.85
C ALA A 26 -1.89 -45.52 10.77
N GLY A 27 -1.56 -45.70 12.04
CA GLY A 27 -1.31 -44.64 12.98
C GLY A 27 -0.10 -43.78 12.61
N GLU A 28 1.01 -44.40 12.23
CA GLU A 28 2.21 -43.69 11.78
C GLU A 28 1.98 -42.93 10.47
N ALA A 29 1.27 -43.51 9.51
CA ALA A 29 0.91 -42.84 8.26
C ALA A 29 0.02 -41.59 8.51
N ALA A 30 -0.93 -41.68 9.44
CA ALA A 30 -1.78 -40.53 9.83
C ALA A 30 -0.95 -39.40 10.49
N GLN A 31 -0.01 -39.76 11.38
CA GLN A 31 0.90 -38.76 11.99
C GLN A 31 1.81 -38.12 10.94
N GLN A 32 2.37 -38.93 10.02
CA GLN A 32 3.22 -38.38 8.99
C GLN A 32 2.46 -37.44 8.04
N ALA A 33 1.24 -37.79 7.65
CA ALA A 33 0.35 -36.91 6.87
C ALA A 33 0.03 -35.60 7.61
N ALA A 34 -0.28 -35.68 8.90
CA ALA A 34 -0.52 -34.53 9.75
C ALA A 34 0.71 -33.60 9.88
N ASN A 35 1.90 -34.17 10.01
CA ASN A 35 3.15 -33.43 10.06
C ASN A 35 3.44 -32.70 8.73
N VAL A 36 3.24 -33.34 7.59
CA VAL A 36 3.40 -32.72 6.27
C VAL A 36 2.39 -31.59 6.07
N GLN A 37 1.15 -31.80 6.48
CA GLN A 37 0.10 -30.78 6.40
C GLN A 37 0.36 -29.57 7.30
N THR A 38 0.87 -29.83 8.51
CA THR A 38 1.27 -28.77 9.45
C THR A 38 2.44 -27.94 8.88
N GLN A 39 3.47 -28.59 8.34
CA GLN A 39 4.60 -27.91 7.70
C GLN A 39 4.17 -27.09 6.48
N ALA A 40 3.25 -27.61 5.66
CA ALA A 40 2.71 -26.88 4.53
C ALA A 40 1.90 -25.64 4.97
N ALA A 41 1.13 -25.77 6.04
CA ALA A 41 0.39 -24.65 6.62
C ALA A 41 1.34 -23.57 7.19
N ASP A 42 2.38 -23.98 7.92
CA ASP A 42 3.37 -23.05 8.47
C ASP A 42 4.14 -22.32 7.36
N ALA A 43 4.56 -23.01 6.31
CA ALA A 43 5.18 -22.38 5.14
C ALA A 43 4.23 -21.42 4.42
N GLY A 44 2.95 -21.77 4.31
CA GLY A 44 1.93 -20.89 3.74
C GLY A 44 1.70 -19.63 4.57
N ILE A 45 1.72 -19.72 5.90
CA ILE A 45 1.61 -18.58 6.82
C ILE A 45 2.81 -17.65 6.65
N GLU A 46 4.03 -18.18 6.58
CA GLU A 46 5.23 -17.38 6.36
C GLU A 46 5.20 -16.66 5.01
N ASP A 47 4.78 -17.34 3.95
CA ASP A 47 4.65 -16.74 2.63
C ASP A 47 3.60 -15.60 2.61
N GLN A 48 2.45 -15.80 3.26
CA GLN A 48 1.42 -14.77 3.37
C GLN A 48 1.94 -13.52 4.12
N ARG A 49 2.66 -13.71 5.22
CA ARG A 49 3.27 -12.62 5.98
C ARG A 49 4.30 -11.87 5.14
N ARG A 50 5.19 -12.60 4.48
CA ARG A 50 6.22 -12.01 3.61
C ARG A 50 5.61 -11.21 2.46
N GLN A 51 4.58 -11.73 1.79
CA GLN A 51 3.89 -11.03 0.72
C GLN A 51 3.20 -9.76 1.23
N PHE A 52 2.59 -9.83 2.41
CA PHE A 52 1.99 -8.65 3.03
C PHE A 52 3.04 -7.59 3.37
N ASP A 53 4.16 -7.97 3.97
CA ASP A 53 5.24 -7.05 4.33
C ASP A 53 5.88 -6.39 3.09
N LEU A 54 6.08 -7.13 2.00
CA LEU A 54 6.54 -6.58 0.72
C LEU A 54 5.55 -5.57 0.16
N THR A 55 4.27 -5.94 0.07
CA THR A 55 3.21 -5.05 -0.44
C THR A 55 3.10 -3.79 0.41
N ARG A 56 3.16 -3.92 1.75
CA ARG A 56 3.16 -2.78 2.66
C ARG A 56 4.38 -1.89 2.45
N GLY A 57 5.57 -2.48 2.30
CA GLY A 57 6.80 -1.73 2.02
C GLY A 57 6.73 -0.93 0.72
N ASP A 58 6.18 -1.51 -0.34
CA ASP A 58 6.01 -0.85 -1.64
C ASP A 58 5.00 0.32 -1.58
N LEU A 59 4.00 0.22 -0.72
CA LEU A 59 2.99 1.26 -0.54
C LEU A 59 3.40 2.34 0.46
N GLU A 60 4.33 2.07 1.36
CA GLU A 60 4.73 2.94 2.48
C GLU A 60 5.17 4.33 2.01
N ALA A 61 5.98 4.41 0.94
CA ALA A 61 6.44 5.68 0.38
C ALA A 61 5.27 6.55 -0.11
N ARG A 62 4.23 5.93 -0.68
CA ARG A 62 3.01 6.62 -1.15
C ARG A 62 2.15 7.07 0.02
N ILE A 63 1.99 6.25 1.05
CA ILE A 63 1.26 6.58 2.27
C ILE A 63 1.91 7.77 2.97
N GLN A 64 3.23 7.73 3.17
CA GLN A 64 3.97 8.82 3.79
C GLN A 64 3.94 10.10 2.93
N GLY A 65 4.05 9.97 1.60
CA GLY A 65 3.90 11.08 0.67
C GLY A 65 2.52 11.72 0.76
N GLY A 66 1.47 10.90 0.81
CA GLY A 66 0.09 11.34 0.97
C GLY A 66 -0.17 12.03 2.30
N ASN A 67 0.35 11.50 3.41
CA ASN A 67 0.23 12.12 4.73
C ASN A 67 0.89 13.49 4.78
N ARG A 68 2.10 13.63 4.21
CA ARG A 68 2.77 14.93 4.10
C ARG A 68 1.99 15.91 3.24
N ALA A 69 1.42 15.45 2.14
CA ALA A 69 0.60 16.28 1.26
C ALA A 69 -0.68 16.74 1.94
N PHE A 70 -1.33 15.85 2.69
CA PHE A 70 -2.51 16.18 3.49
C PHE A 70 -2.18 17.21 4.56
N SER A 71 -1.12 17.02 5.35
CA SER A 71 -0.67 18.02 6.33
C SER A 71 -0.32 19.36 5.69
N GLY A 72 0.25 19.36 4.47
CA GLY A 72 0.49 20.58 3.72
C GLY A 72 -0.80 21.31 3.32
N GLN A 73 -1.85 20.57 2.94
CA GLN A 73 -3.17 21.15 2.67
C GLN A 73 -3.81 21.73 3.93
N GLU A 74 -3.76 21.01 5.06
CA GLU A 74 -4.27 21.49 6.35
C GLU A 74 -3.58 22.78 6.78
N ALA A 75 -2.25 22.85 6.59
CA ALA A 75 -1.48 24.05 6.87
C ALA A 75 -1.92 25.23 6.02
N LEU A 76 -2.08 25.04 4.70
CA LEU A 76 -2.54 26.10 3.78
C LEU A 76 -3.97 26.55 4.08
N LEU A 77 -4.84 25.65 4.54
CA LEU A 77 -6.21 25.97 4.95
C LEU A 77 -6.29 26.64 6.33
N GLY A 78 -5.18 26.75 7.07
CA GLY A 78 -5.15 27.32 8.41
C GLY A 78 -5.70 26.39 9.50
N LEU A 79 -5.99 25.13 9.19
CA LEU A 79 -6.53 24.16 10.16
C LEU A 79 -5.53 23.82 11.27
N SER A 80 -4.23 24.03 11.00
CA SER A 80 -3.14 23.81 11.96
C SER A 80 -2.77 25.09 12.75
N GLY A 81 -3.52 26.19 12.58
CA GLY A 81 -3.30 27.47 13.21
C GLY A 81 -2.58 28.49 12.32
N GLU A 82 -2.76 29.78 12.65
CA GLU A 82 -2.32 30.93 11.85
C GLU A 82 -0.80 30.95 11.61
N ALA A 83 0.00 30.68 12.64
CA ALA A 83 1.46 30.64 12.52
C ALA A 83 1.97 29.56 11.55
N VAL A 84 1.30 28.40 11.53
CA VAL A 84 1.64 27.30 10.58
C VAL A 84 1.19 27.66 9.17
N GLN A 85 0.06 28.34 9.04
CA GLN A 85 -0.43 28.84 7.77
C GLN A 85 0.53 29.87 7.17
N ASP A 86 0.98 30.85 7.94
CA ASP A 86 1.96 31.86 7.50
C ASP A 86 3.27 31.22 7.06
N GLN A 87 3.73 30.22 7.81
CA GLN A 87 4.91 29.45 7.44
C GLN A 87 4.70 28.68 6.14
N ALA A 88 3.55 28.05 5.96
CA ALA A 88 3.21 27.31 4.73
C ALA A 88 3.19 28.26 3.53
N TYR A 89 2.57 29.43 3.64
CA TYR A 89 2.58 30.44 2.59
C TYR A 89 3.98 31.00 2.30
N SER A 90 4.80 31.21 3.33
CA SER A 90 6.19 31.69 3.13
C SER A 90 7.09 30.69 2.44
N GLN A 91 6.77 29.37 2.57
CA GLN A 91 7.49 28.29 1.90
C GLN A 91 6.96 27.99 0.49
N LEU A 92 5.83 28.54 0.10
CA LEU A 92 5.30 28.46 -1.26
C LEU A 92 6.28 29.16 -2.22
N GLN A 93 7.27 28.42 -2.68
CA GLN A 93 8.16 28.91 -3.71
C GLN A 93 7.48 28.83 -5.06
N GLU A 94 7.49 29.97 -5.75
CA GLU A 94 7.01 30.04 -7.11
C GLU A 94 7.70 28.96 -7.98
N SER A 95 6.90 28.17 -8.68
CA SER A 95 7.46 27.11 -9.53
C SER A 95 8.33 27.68 -10.66
N ALA A 96 9.34 26.96 -11.10
CA ALA A 96 10.22 27.39 -12.20
C ALA A 96 9.43 27.72 -13.48
N GLY A 97 8.34 26.97 -13.74
CA GLY A 97 7.44 27.21 -14.86
C GLY A 97 6.67 28.52 -14.75
N GLN A 98 6.17 28.82 -13.55
CA GLN A 98 5.46 30.09 -13.26
C GLN A 98 6.41 31.29 -13.38
N ARG A 99 7.63 31.19 -12.85
CA ARG A 99 8.65 32.24 -13.03
C ARG A 99 8.93 32.53 -14.50
N PHE A 100 9.09 31.49 -15.31
CA PHE A 100 9.32 31.63 -16.74
C PHE A 100 8.13 32.29 -17.47
N LEU A 101 6.91 31.88 -17.14
CA LEU A 101 5.70 32.47 -17.73
C LEU A 101 5.55 33.94 -17.34
N ARG A 102 5.75 34.26 -16.07
CA ARG A 102 5.72 35.64 -15.55
C ARG A 102 6.75 36.51 -16.25
N ASP A 103 8.01 36.09 -16.31
CA ASP A 103 9.07 36.85 -16.98
C ASP A 103 8.76 37.09 -18.47
N ARG A 104 8.20 36.10 -19.15
CA ARG A 104 7.83 36.25 -20.55
C ARG A 104 6.67 37.25 -20.74
N GLN A 105 5.67 37.18 -19.90
CA GLN A 105 4.52 38.06 -19.96
C GLN A 105 4.88 39.50 -19.57
N GLN A 106 5.69 39.69 -18.52
CA GLN A 106 6.22 41.00 -18.16
C GLN A 106 7.01 41.64 -19.31
N LYS A 107 7.89 40.84 -19.96
CA LYS A 107 8.65 41.30 -21.14
C LYS A 107 7.73 41.66 -22.33
N ALA A 108 6.66 40.87 -22.55
CA ALA A 108 5.70 41.15 -23.61
C ALA A 108 4.91 42.43 -23.32
N LEU A 109 4.49 42.62 -22.07
CA LEU A 109 3.73 43.83 -21.61
C LEU A 109 4.60 45.07 -21.73
N LEU A 110 5.86 45.02 -21.31
CA LEU A 110 6.81 46.13 -21.45
C LEU A 110 7.10 46.50 -22.90
N ARG A 111 7.21 45.49 -23.80
CA ARG A 111 7.41 45.72 -25.24
C ARG A 111 6.19 46.39 -25.87
N ASN A 112 4.97 45.93 -25.56
CA ASN A 112 3.74 46.55 -26.06
C ASN A 112 3.57 47.99 -25.56
N GLN A 113 3.87 48.23 -24.29
CA GLN A 113 3.80 49.55 -23.70
C GLN A 113 4.86 50.53 -24.25
N SER A 114 6.07 50.03 -24.53
CA SER A 114 7.11 50.85 -25.17
C SER A 114 6.74 51.24 -26.60
N ALA A 115 6.03 50.36 -27.33
CA ALA A 115 5.54 50.63 -28.68
C ALA A 115 4.44 51.68 -28.74
N ILE A 116 3.66 51.82 -27.65
CA ILE A 116 2.54 52.79 -27.52
C ILE A 116 2.98 54.08 -26.86
N GLY A 117 4.23 54.22 -26.39
CA GLY A 117 4.75 55.43 -25.75
C GLY A 117 4.31 55.64 -24.30
N GLY A 118 3.79 54.61 -23.61
CA GLY A 118 3.16 54.68 -22.30
C GLY A 118 3.95 54.13 -21.10
N LEU A 119 5.26 54.02 -21.19
CA LEU A 119 6.11 53.39 -20.13
C LEU A 119 6.06 54.04 -18.73
N GLY A 120 5.50 55.25 -18.60
CA GLY A 120 5.39 55.99 -17.31
C GLY A 120 3.99 56.06 -16.73
N GLY A 121 2.97 55.46 -17.36
CA GLY A 121 1.57 55.59 -16.94
C GLY A 121 1.21 54.73 -15.71
N GLY A 122 0.40 55.27 -14.81
CA GLY A 122 -0.11 54.53 -13.65
C GLY A 122 -0.83 53.23 -14.02
N ASN A 123 -1.48 53.20 -15.18
CA ASN A 123 -2.18 52.02 -15.71
C ASN A 123 -1.27 50.81 -15.94
N VAL A 124 0.01 50.99 -16.28
CA VAL A 124 0.96 49.92 -16.45
C VAL A 124 1.31 49.26 -15.13
N ARG A 125 1.47 50.07 -14.07
CA ARG A 125 1.74 49.55 -12.72
C ARG A 125 0.57 48.77 -12.18
N THR A 126 -0.65 49.27 -12.39
CA THR A 126 -1.89 48.56 -11.97
C THR A 126 -2.04 47.24 -12.71
N ALA A 127 -1.85 47.21 -14.03
CA ALA A 127 -1.93 46.00 -14.83
C ALA A 127 -0.86 44.95 -14.43
N LEU A 128 0.36 45.37 -14.11
CA LEU A 128 1.42 44.46 -13.62
C LEU A 128 1.08 43.93 -12.24
N GLN A 129 0.47 44.75 -11.38
CA GLN A 129 0.08 44.33 -10.02
C GLN A 129 -1.08 43.35 -10.05
N GLU A 130 -2.11 43.59 -10.85
CA GLU A 130 -3.24 42.68 -11.07
C GLU A 130 -2.78 41.37 -11.67
N GLN A 131 -1.87 41.41 -12.63
CA GLN A 131 -1.28 40.20 -13.25
C GLN A 131 -0.47 39.40 -12.25
N ALA A 132 0.35 40.07 -11.39
CA ALA A 132 1.13 39.39 -10.35
C ALA A 132 0.22 38.70 -9.32
N MET A 133 -0.87 39.31 -8.91
CA MET A 133 -1.86 38.70 -8.02
C MET A 133 -2.53 37.48 -8.65
N GLY A 134 -2.93 37.58 -9.94
CA GLY A 134 -3.53 36.47 -10.66
C GLY A 134 -2.58 35.25 -10.76
N PHE A 135 -1.29 35.48 -10.99
CA PHE A 135 -0.30 34.38 -11.00
C PHE A 135 -0.12 33.75 -9.64
N ALA A 136 -0.05 34.54 -8.57
CA ALA A 136 0.10 34.03 -7.22
C ALA A 136 -1.11 33.14 -6.84
N GLN A 137 -2.32 33.59 -7.16
CA GLN A 137 -3.54 32.81 -6.92
C GLN A 137 -3.54 31.50 -7.71
N GLN A 138 -3.21 31.55 -9.00
CA GLN A 138 -3.16 30.36 -9.85
C GLN A 138 -2.10 29.36 -9.39
N ASP A 139 -0.95 29.82 -8.89
CA ASP A 139 0.09 28.95 -8.39
C ASP A 139 -0.32 28.26 -7.08
N ILE A 140 -0.97 28.97 -6.17
CA ILE A 140 -1.56 28.41 -4.94
C ILE A 140 -2.59 27.32 -5.29
N GLU A 141 -3.52 27.61 -6.20
CA GLU A 141 -4.54 26.64 -6.64
C GLU A 141 -3.91 25.38 -7.26
N ASN A 142 -2.91 25.56 -8.10
CA ASN A 142 -2.19 24.44 -8.73
C ASN A 142 -1.42 23.60 -7.68
N GLN A 143 -0.76 24.24 -6.72
CA GLN A 143 -0.05 23.54 -5.65
C GLN A 143 -1.02 22.81 -4.73
N PHE A 144 -2.13 23.45 -4.36
CA PHE A 144 -3.19 22.83 -3.58
C PHE A 144 -3.79 21.61 -4.29
N GLY A 145 -4.04 21.73 -5.60
CA GLY A 145 -4.51 20.61 -6.42
C GLY A 145 -3.52 19.44 -6.48
N ARG A 146 -2.21 19.72 -6.61
CA ARG A 146 -1.17 18.67 -6.58
C ARG A 146 -1.08 17.99 -5.22
N LEU A 147 -1.15 18.76 -4.13
CA LEU A 147 -1.20 18.21 -2.78
C LEU A 147 -2.44 17.32 -2.61
N GLY A 148 -3.61 17.73 -3.11
CA GLY A 148 -4.83 16.93 -3.11
C GLY A 148 -4.69 15.60 -3.84
N GLN A 149 -4.06 15.61 -5.01
CA GLN A 149 -3.78 14.40 -5.77
C GLN A 149 -2.85 13.43 -5.00
N LEU A 150 -1.78 13.97 -4.40
CA LEU A 150 -0.84 13.17 -3.60
C LEU A 150 -1.49 12.62 -2.34
N ALA A 151 -2.31 13.41 -1.64
CA ALA A 151 -3.07 12.97 -0.48
C ALA A 151 -4.04 11.84 -0.87
N GLY A 152 -4.78 11.98 -1.97
CA GLY A 152 -5.66 10.95 -2.51
C GLY A 152 -4.92 9.66 -2.87
N GLN A 153 -3.73 9.75 -3.48
CA GLN A 153 -2.89 8.58 -3.74
C GLN A 153 -2.44 7.88 -2.45
N GLY A 154 -2.11 8.66 -1.41
CA GLY A 154 -1.76 8.11 -0.10
C GLY A 154 -2.92 7.39 0.56
N GLN A 155 -4.13 7.96 0.53
CA GLN A 155 -5.35 7.32 1.03
C GLN A 155 -5.66 6.02 0.29
N ASN A 156 -5.57 6.03 -1.04
CA ASN A 156 -5.77 4.83 -1.84
C ASN A 156 -4.74 3.73 -1.52
N ALA A 157 -3.47 4.12 -1.34
CA ALA A 157 -2.42 3.19 -0.93
C ALA A 157 -2.67 2.62 0.47
N ALA A 158 -3.11 3.44 1.43
CA ALA A 158 -3.49 2.99 2.77
C ALA A 158 -4.68 2.04 2.74
N GLY A 159 -5.73 2.36 1.97
CA GLY A 159 -6.88 1.49 1.76
C GLY A 159 -6.51 0.14 1.14
N THR A 160 -5.66 0.16 0.11
CA THR A 160 -5.13 -1.06 -0.52
C THR A 160 -4.33 -1.89 0.48
N SER A 161 -3.43 -1.28 1.26
CA SER A 161 -2.67 -1.97 2.31
C SER A 161 -3.59 -2.60 3.36
N GLY A 162 -4.65 -1.90 3.76
CA GLY A 162 -5.66 -2.42 4.69
C GLY A 162 -6.42 -3.63 4.14
N GLN A 163 -6.83 -3.59 2.87
CA GLN A 163 -7.51 -4.71 2.20
C GLN A 163 -6.59 -5.94 2.10
N PHE A 164 -5.35 -5.75 1.69
CA PHE A 164 -4.36 -6.84 1.67
C PHE A 164 -4.11 -7.41 3.06
N GLY A 165 -4.07 -6.55 4.09
CA GLY A 165 -3.95 -6.97 5.48
C GLY A 165 -5.10 -7.87 5.92
N ALA A 166 -6.33 -7.46 5.65
CA ALA A 166 -7.55 -8.23 5.97
C ALA A 166 -7.58 -9.57 5.21
N GLN A 167 -7.24 -9.57 3.93
CA GLN A 167 -7.18 -10.79 3.11
C GLN A 167 -6.09 -11.74 3.61
N SER A 168 -4.89 -11.23 3.90
CA SER A 168 -3.79 -12.02 4.45
C SER A 168 -4.15 -12.61 5.81
N ALA A 169 -4.78 -11.84 6.69
CA ALA A 169 -5.26 -12.32 7.99
C ALA A 169 -6.30 -13.46 7.84
N GLY A 170 -7.25 -13.30 6.90
CA GLY A 170 -8.23 -14.36 6.58
C GLY A 170 -7.57 -15.63 6.07
N ASN A 171 -6.61 -15.52 5.16
CA ASN A 171 -5.86 -16.66 4.65
C ASN A 171 -5.05 -17.35 5.75
N ILE A 172 -4.39 -16.58 6.61
CA ILE A 172 -3.63 -17.10 7.76
C ILE A 172 -4.58 -17.82 8.73
N ALA A 173 -5.75 -17.28 9.03
CA ALA A 173 -6.74 -17.93 9.89
C ALA A 173 -7.19 -19.29 9.31
N ASN A 174 -7.44 -19.37 8.00
CA ASN A 174 -7.79 -20.60 7.33
C ASN A 174 -6.66 -21.64 7.38
N LEU A 175 -5.40 -21.19 7.18
CA LEU A 175 -4.23 -22.08 7.30
C LEU A 175 -4.05 -22.59 8.74
N GLN A 176 -4.29 -21.74 9.73
CA GLN A 176 -4.26 -22.14 11.15
C GLN A 176 -5.36 -23.14 11.49
N ALA A 177 -6.57 -22.97 10.97
CA ALA A 177 -7.66 -23.92 11.13
C ALA A 177 -7.31 -25.28 10.50
N ASN A 178 -6.78 -25.26 9.28
CA ASN A 178 -6.32 -26.48 8.60
C ASN A 178 -5.19 -27.18 9.38
N ARG A 179 -4.25 -26.42 9.92
CA ARG A 179 -3.19 -26.94 10.80
C ARG A 179 -3.77 -27.59 12.05
N GLY A 180 -4.74 -26.94 12.71
CA GLY A 180 -5.42 -27.49 13.87
C GLY A 180 -6.13 -28.81 13.56
N SER A 181 -6.83 -28.85 12.42
CA SER A 181 -7.50 -30.08 11.94
C SER A 181 -6.50 -31.20 11.65
N ALA A 182 -5.38 -30.88 11.01
CA ALA A 182 -4.32 -31.86 10.73
C ALA A 182 -3.71 -32.43 12.01
N GLN A 183 -3.43 -31.58 13.01
CA GLN A 183 -2.94 -32.00 14.30
C GLN A 183 -3.93 -32.92 15.04
N ALA A 184 -5.23 -32.53 15.04
CA ALA A 184 -6.28 -33.36 15.63
C ALA A 184 -6.37 -34.75 14.97
N THR A 185 -6.30 -34.82 13.63
CA THR A 185 -6.30 -36.07 12.88
C THR A 185 -5.05 -36.92 13.20
N GLY A 186 -3.89 -36.30 13.30
CA GLY A 186 -2.64 -36.98 13.67
C GLY A 186 -2.66 -37.54 15.07
N LEU A 187 -3.36 -36.91 16.02
CA LEU A 187 -3.50 -37.40 17.39
C LEU A 187 -4.59 -38.48 17.52
N LEU A 188 -5.69 -38.37 16.80
CA LEU A 188 -6.83 -39.30 16.89
C LEU A 188 -6.63 -40.57 16.04
N GLY A 189 -5.88 -40.46 14.94
CA GLY A 189 -5.61 -41.60 14.06
C GLY A 189 -5.03 -42.81 14.76
N PRO A 190 -3.93 -42.67 15.52
CA PRO A 190 -3.38 -43.80 16.30
C PRO A 190 -4.33 -44.34 17.39
N ALA A 191 -5.10 -43.45 18.03
CA ALA A 191 -6.04 -43.85 19.08
C ALA A 191 -7.20 -44.68 18.50
N GLN A 192 -7.72 -44.32 17.32
CA GLN A 192 -8.74 -45.08 16.61
C GLN A 192 -8.22 -46.39 16.07
N ALA A 193 -6.99 -46.43 15.53
CA ALA A 193 -6.35 -47.63 15.05
C ALA A 193 -6.14 -48.65 16.20
N ASN A 194 -5.69 -48.19 17.36
CA ASN A 194 -5.53 -49.06 18.55
C ASN A 194 -6.88 -49.53 19.10
N ALA A 195 -7.93 -48.74 19.11
CA ALA A 195 -9.26 -49.15 19.54
C ALA A 195 -9.85 -50.23 18.60
N ALA A 196 -9.60 -50.14 17.31
CA ALA A 196 -10.05 -51.16 16.35
C ALA A 196 -9.26 -52.51 16.44
N ALA A 197 -8.04 -52.48 16.97
CA ALA A 197 -7.23 -53.65 17.16
C ALA A 197 -7.52 -54.44 18.47
N THR A 198 -8.21 -53.83 19.42
CA THR A 198 -8.52 -54.38 20.74
C THR A 198 -9.97 -54.83 20.91
N GLY A 199 -10.83 -54.62 19.93
CA GLY A 199 -12.24 -55.05 19.88
C GLY A 199 -12.45 -56.19 18.91
#